data_fb2a2740c556bbdac6c7b0262c4e123b
#
_entry.id   fb2a2740c556bbdac6c7b0262c4e123b
#
_cell.length_a   1.000
_cell.length_b   1.000
_cell.length_c   1.000
_cell.angle_alpha   90.00
_cell.angle_beta   90.00
_cell.angle_gamma   90.00
#
_symmetry.space_group_name_H-M   'P 1'
#
loop_
_entity.id
_entity.type
_entity.pdbx_description
1 polymer ?
#
loop_
_entity_poly.entity_id
_entity_poly.type
_entity_poly.pdbx_seq_one_letter_code
_entity_poly.pdbx_strand_id
1 'polypeptide(L)'
;TNIGAEIIKKNIVTKIIPNSNTDGSDGYTVTFKNSFSFLPTKKHHVKSRGIVFSGGVLGTVRLLLNMKEKHLLKLSNKTGEDIRTNNESLIYVVSKDSSKDFSKGVAIGSIFPSDENSHIEPVRYGAGSNFWKLMGVPLTFGSNIFVRIGKLLFDFVRHPISWLRIYFTKKFSERSIILLFMQHLDSTVKFKKGLFNLTSHISTGIAPSAFIPEAKELAENASKIINGKPFVLCTEALTGIPTTAHILGGAVIGKTAKTGVIDENHKVFGYENMYVCDGSAVSANPGVNPSLTITAMTEMAMSKFPHKGT
;
A
#
# COMPACT_ATOMS: atom_id res chain seq x y z
N THR A 1 -20.67 -14.76 -11.63
CA THR A 1 -20.09 -14.28 -12.91
C THR A 1 -20.56 -15.17 -14.06
N ASN A 2 -20.50 -14.67 -15.29
CA ASN A 2 -20.93 -15.42 -16.49
C ASN A 2 -20.07 -16.66 -16.76
N ILE A 3 -18.92 -16.77 -16.11
CA ILE A 3 -17.98 -17.92 -16.22
C ILE A 3 -18.05 -18.84 -15.00
N GLY A 4 -19.10 -18.75 -14.19
CA GLY A 4 -19.33 -19.63 -13.03
C GLY A 4 -18.56 -19.28 -11.76
N ALA A 5 -17.78 -18.19 -11.72
CA ALA A 5 -17.11 -17.78 -10.50
C ALA A 5 -18.10 -17.19 -9.49
N GLU A 6 -18.05 -17.66 -8.24
CA GLU A 6 -18.84 -17.15 -7.11
C GLU A 6 -18.06 -16.05 -6.37
N ILE A 7 -18.71 -14.94 -6.05
CA ILE A 7 -18.13 -13.83 -5.28
C ILE A 7 -18.80 -13.77 -3.92
N ILE A 8 -18.07 -14.13 -2.87
CA ILE A 8 -18.53 -14.04 -1.48
C ILE A 8 -18.14 -12.67 -0.91
N LYS A 9 -19.06 -11.71 -1.00
CA LYS A 9 -18.82 -10.31 -0.62
C LYS A 9 -18.83 -10.12 0.90
N LYS A 10 -18.20 -9.05 1.38
CA LYS A 10 -18.20 -8.60 2.80
C LYS A 10 -17.68 -9.68 3.76
N ASN A 11 -16.73 -10.49 3.32
CA ASN A 11 -16.11 -11.52 4.12
C ASN A 11 -14.59 -11.38 4.15
N ILE A 12 -14.01 -11.80 5.26
CA ILE A 12 -12.56 -11.87 5.46
C ILE A 12 -12.16 -13.31 5.73
N VAL A 13 -11.15 -13.80 5.02
CA VAL A 13 -10.53 -15.09 5.29
C VAL A 13 -9.71 -14.98 6.58
N THR A 14 -9.94 -15.91 7.49
CA THR A 14 -9.28 -15.91 8.80
C THR A 14 -8.36 -17.10 9.00
N LYS A 15 -8.53 -18.17 8.21
CA LYS A 15 -7.77 -19.40 8.38
C LYS A 15 -7.77 -20.23 7.08
N ILE A 16 -6.62 -20.84 6.78
CA ILE A 16 -6.43 -21.80 5.71
C ILE A 16 -5.68 -22.99 6.32
N ILE A 17 -6.21 -24.19 6.13
CA ILE A 17 -5.60 -25.42 6.64
C ILE A 17 -5.52 -26.40 5.49
N PRO A 18 -4.36 -27.03 5.24
CA PRO A 18 -4.28 -28.24 4.45
C PRO A 18 -5.20 -29.32 5.05
N ASN A 19 -5.84 -30.13 4.23
CA ASN A 19 -6.74 -31.17 4.70
C ASN A 19 -5.97 -32.30 5.41
N SER A 20 -5.92 -33.52 4.86
CA SER A 20 -5.22 -34.63 5.51
C SER A 20 -3.71 -34.54 5.32
N ASN A 21 -3.25 -34.15 4.14
CA ASN A 21 -1.83 -34.01 3.82
C ASN A 21 -1.31 -32.62 4.15
N THR A 22 -0.22 -32.53 4.89
CA THR A 22 0.35 -31.26 5.39
C THR A 22 0.88 -30.33 4.31
N ASP A 23 1.04 -30.82 3.08
CA ASP A 23 1.44 -30.04 1.89
C ASP A 23 0.25 -29.53 1.07
N GLY A 24 -0.97 -29.94 1.42
CA GLY A 24 -2.18 -29.52 0.72
C GLY A 24 -2.44 -30.29 -0.59
N SER A 25 -1.76 -31.42 -0.85
CA SER A 25 -1.97 -32.22 -2.04
C SER A 25 -3.42 -32.79 -2.17
N ASP A 26 -4.11 -32.92 -1.04
CA ASP A 26 -5.53 -33.30 -0.96
C ASP A 26 -6.47 -32.09 -0.76
N GLY A 27 -5.95 -30.87 -0.97
CA GLY A 27 -6.69 -29.60 -0.88
C GLY A 27 -6.68 -28.94 0.49
N TYR A 28 -7.51 -27.92 0.61
CA TYR A 28 -7.51 -26.99 1.74
C TYR A 28 -8.92 -26.72 2.27
N THR A 29 -9.02 -26.46 3.55
CA THR A 29 -10.23 -25.89 4.18
C THR A 29 -9.98 -24.42 4.49
N VAL A 30 -10.75 -23.54 3.87
CA VAL A 30 -10.71 -22.08 4.06
C VAL A 30 -11.83 -21.66 5.00
N THR A 31 -11.49 -20.93 6.05
CA THR A 31 -12.44 -20.36 7.00
C THR A 31 -12.54 -18.86 6.80
N PHE A 32 -13.76 -18.34 6.73
CA PHE A 32 -14.01 -16.90 6.61
C PHE A 32 -15.21 -16.47 7.48
N LYS A 33 -15.31 -15.18 7.72
CA LYS A 33 -16.39 -14.56 8.51
C LYS A 33 -16.76 -13.20 7.93
N ASN A 34 -17.90 -12.65 8.34
CA ASN A 34 -18.29 -11.30 7.96
C ASN A 34 -17.24 -10.27 8.44
N SER A 35 -16.81 -9.37 7.53
CA SER A 35 -15.77 -8.36 7.79
C SER A 35 -16.29 -7.11 8.51
N PHE A 36 -17.60 -6.85 8.50
CA PHE A 36 -18.22 -5.64 9.05
C PHE A 36 -18.86 -5.83 10.44
N SER A 37 -18.82 -7.04 10.98
CA SER A 37 -19.42 -7.27 12.30
C SER A 37 -18.40 -7.02 13.42
N PHE A 38 -18.74 -6.17 14.36
CA PHE A 38 -18.01 -5.94 15.61
C PHE A 38 -18.26 -7.07 16.63
N LEU A 39 -19.35 -7.82 16.49
CA LEU A 39 -19.67 -8.96 17.33
C LEU A 39 -19.09 -10.25 16.74
N PRO A 40 -18.85 -11.29 17.56
CA PRO A 40 -18.48 -12.61 17.07
C PRO A 40 -19.52 -13.12 16.08
N THR A 41 -19.12 -13.34 14.84
CA THR A 41 -19.99 -13.85 13.78
C THR A 41 -19.73 -15.31 13.52
N LYS A 42 -20.75 -15.99 12.98
CA LYS A 42 -20.65 -17.35 12.48
C LYS A 42 -19.49 -17.47 11.50
N LYS A 43 -18.65 -18.45 11.69
CA LYS A 43 -17.59 -18.83 10.76
C LYS A 43 -18.16 -19.75 9.68
N HIS A 44 -17.75 -19.49 8.46
CA HIS A 44 -18.10 -20.31 7.32
C HIS A 44 -16.85 -21.04 6.85
N HIS A 45 -17.05 -22.21 6.25
CA HIS A 45 -15.97 -23.04 5.75
C HIS A 45 -16.25 -23.45 4.30
N VAL A 46 -15.21 -23.45 3.48
CA VAL A 46 -15.26 -23.98 2.12
C VAL A 46 -14.03 -24.86 1.89
N LYS A 47 -14.23 -25.99 1.20
CA LYS A 47 -13.13 -26.83 0.73
C LYS A 47 -12.71 -26.41 -0.67
N SER A 48 -11.41 -26.39 -0.92
CA SER A 48 -10.85 -26.04 -2.22
C SER A 48 -9.68 -26.95 -2.56
N ARG A 49 -9.48 -27.28 -3.84
CA ARG A 49 -8.30 -28.00 -4.31
C ARG A 49 -7.04 -27.16 -4.32
N GLY A 50 -7.16 -25.84 -4.45
CA GLY A 50 -6.05 -24.92 -4.48
C GLY A 50 -6.40 -23.56 -3.89
N ILE A 51 -5.38 -22.76 -3.62
CA ILE A 51 -5.47 -21.42 -3.04
C ILE A 51 -4.67 -20.43 -3.89
N VAL A 52 -5.28 -19.32 -4.21
CA VAL A 52 -4.59 -18.17 -4.79
C VAL A 52 -4.74 -16.96 -3.84
N PHE A 53 -3.62 -16.50 -3.30
CA PHE A 53 -3.60 -15.27 -2.51
C PHE A 53 -3.56 -14.06 -3.45
N SER A 54 -4.58 -13.21 -3.34
CA SER A 54 -4.72 -11.97 -4.11
C SER A 54 -5.31 -10.85 -3.24
N GLY A 55 -4.94 -10.84 -1.95
CA GLY A 55 -5.47 -9.89 -0.96
C GLY A 55 -4.66 -8.58 -0.84
N GLY A 56 -3.69 -8.36 -1.74
CA GLY A 56 -2.70 -7.30 -1.63
C GLY A 56 -1.71 -7.55 -0.50
N VAL A 57 -0.60 -6.80 -0.48
CA VAL A 57 0.52 -7.06 0.44
C VAL A 57 0.08 -7.15 1.90
N LEU A 58 -0.67 -6.15 2.38
CA LEU A 58 -1.11 -6.13 3.78
C LEU A 58 -2.06 -7.30 4.11
N GLY A 59 -2.97 -7.65 3.20
CA GLY A 59 -3.91 -8.75 3.39
C GLY A 59 -3.22 -10.11 3.32
N THR A 60 -2.48 -10.37 2.26
CA THR A 60 -1.80 -11.64 2.00
C THR A 60 -0.71 -11.91 3.02
N VAL A 61 0.22 -10.97 3.24
CA VAL A 61 1.33 -11.18 4.19
C VAL A 61 0.82 -11.34 5.62
N ARG A 62 -0.18 -10.54 6.03
CA ARG A 62 -0.82 -10.71 7.35
C ARG A 62 -1.43 -12.10 7.52
N LEU A 63 -2.14 -12.60 6.50
CA LEU A 63 -2.76 -13.91 6.55
C LEU A 63 -1.71 -15.01 6.61
N LEU A 64 -0.67 -14.95 5.78
CA LEU A 64 0.45 -15.92 5.78
C LEU A 64 1.16 -15.95 7.14
N LEU A 65 1.53 -14.78 7.70
CA LEU A 65 2.18 -14.68 9.01
C LEU A 65 1.31 -15.24 10.14
N ASN A 66 -0.01 -15.02 10.08
CA ASN A 66 -0.93 -15.57 11.06
C ASN A 66 -1.07 -17.10 10.97
N MET A 67 -0.88 -17.67 9.77
CA MET A 67 -0.99 -19.11 9.53
C MET A 67 0.33 -19.86 9.77
N LYS A 68 1.48 -19.19 9.61
CA LYS A 68 2.82 -19.78 9.63
C LYS A 68 3.10 -20.64 10.86
N GLU A 69 2.72 -20.19 12.04
CA GLU A 69 3.05 -20.89 13.30
C GLU A 69 2.05 -21.99 13.68
N LYS A 70 0.89 -22.04 13.04
CA LYS A 70 -0.23 -22.89 13.51
C LYS A 70 -0.79 -23.82 12.46
N HIS A 71 -0.77 -23.42 11.21
CA HIS A 71 -1.52 -24.10 10.14
C HIS A 71 -0.73 -24.34 8.87
N LEU A 72 0.19 -23.43 8.55
CA LEU A 72 1.05 -23.51 7.36
C LEU A 72 2.52 -23.58 7.81
N LEU A 73 2.87 -24.67 8.50
CA LEU A 73 4.17 -24.83 9.17
C LEU A 73 5.36 -24.94 8.21
N LYS A 74 5.12 -25.25 6.93
CA LYS A 74 6.15 -25.33 5.88
C LYS A 74 6.44 -23.99 5.20
N LEU A 75 5.73 -22.89 5.59
CA LEU A 75 5.98 -21.57 5.01
C LEU A 75 7.43 -21.13 5.26
N SER A 76 8.03 -20.59 4.22
CA SER A 76 9.38 -20.03 4.26
C SER A 76 9.57 -19.01 5.40
N ASN A 77 10.77 -18.99 5.97
CA ASN A 77 11.16 -17.96 6.94
C ASN A 77 11.27 -16.56 6.32
N LYS A 78 11.31 -16.49 4.99
CA LYS A 78 11.26 -15.23 4.23
C LYS A 78 9.87 -14.58 4.19
N THR A 79 8.83 -15.24 4.69
CA THR A 79 7.47 -14.66 4.75
C THR A 79 7.47 -13.37 5.58
N GLY A 80 7.05 -12.27 4.94
CA GLY A 80 7.03 -10.93 5.54
C GLY A 80 8.37 -10.18 5.46
N GLU A 81 9.41 -10.76 4.85
CA GLU A 81 10.67 -10.08 4.57
C GLU A 81 10.67 -9.42 3.17
N ASP A 82 11.66 -8.57 2.93
CA ASP A 82 11.88 -7.89 1.64
C ASP A 82 10.65 -7.08 1.17
N ILE A 83 9.97 -6.44 2.10
CA ILE A 83 8.91 -5.47 1.80
C ILE A 83 9.55 -4.19 1.29
N ARG A 84 9.04 -3.68 0.19
CA ARG A 84 9.50 -2.44 -0.46
C ARG A 84 8.38 -1.43 -0.59
N THR A 85 8.78 -0.17 -0.65
CA THR A 85 7.93 0.98 -0.98
C THR A 85 8.67 1.83 -1.99
N ASN A 86 7.97 2.72 -2.68
CA ASN A 86 8.60 3.67 -3.60
C ASN A 86 9.19 4.89 -2.88
N ASN A 87 9.42 4.82 -1.57
CA ASN A 87 9.82 5.97 -0.74
C ASN A 87 9.04 7.24 -1.11
N GLU A 88 7.75 7.19 -0.87
CA GLU A 88 6.80 8.18 -1.36
C GLU A 88 6.67 9.36 -0.41
N SER A 89 6.40 10.53 -0.99
CA SER A 89 5.89 11.69 -0.28
C SER A 89 4.63 12.20 -0.97
N LEU A 90 3.56 12.33 -0.21
CA LEU A 90 2.25 12.79 -0.68
C LEU A 90 2.02 14.22 -0.16
N ILE A 91 2.25 15.19 -1.03
CA ILE A 91 2.05 16.60 -0.70
C ILE A 91 0.92 17.15 -1.56
N TYR A 92 -0.13 17.65 -0.98
CA TYR A 92 -1.18 18.29 -1.74
C TYR A 92 -1.10 19.82 -1.63
N VAL A 93 -1.34 20.46 -2.76
CA VAL A 93 -1.33 21.91 -2.89
C VAL A 93 -2.75 22.38 -3.13
N VAL A 94 -3.23 23.25 -2.24
CA VAL A 94 -4.60 23.78 -2.30
C VAL A 94 -4.56 25.20 -2.86
N SER A 95 -5.15 25.40 -4.04
CA SER A 95 -5.23 26.72 -4.67
C SER A 95 -6.17 27.66 -3.91
N LYS A 96 -5.78 28.91 -3.80
CA LYS A 96 -6.63 30.01 -3.31
C LYS A 96 -7.64 30.47 -4.37
N ASP A 97 -7.38 30.18 -5.63
CA ASP A 97 -8.22 30.57 -6.77
C ASP A 97 -9.44 29.64 -6.87
N SER A 98 -10.62 30.19 -6.65
CA SER A 98 -11.89 29.45 -6.69
C SER A 98 -12.35 29.06 -8.09
N SER A 99 -11.74 29.61 -9.13
CA SER A 99 -12.04 29.28 -10.53
C SER A 99 -11.36 27.98 -11.00
N LYS A 100 -10.34 27.54 -10.25
CA LYS A 100 -9.61 26.31 -10.61
C LYS A 100 -10.41 25.06 -10.27
N ASP A 101 -10.37 24.10 -11.21
CA ASP A 101 -10.94 22.77 -11.03
C ASP A 101 -9.95 21.71 -11.53
N PHE A 102 -9.28 21.07 -10.59
CA PHE A 102 -8.31 20.01 -10.85
C PHE A 102 -8.92 18.60 -10.77
N SER A 103 -10.21 18.47 -10.47
CA SER A 103 -10.87 17.17 -10.28
C SER A 103 -11.20 16.44 -11.59
N LYS A 104 -11.04 17.11 -12.74
CA LYS A 104 -11.41 16.55 -14.05
C LYS A 104 -10.25 15.79 -14.69
N GLY A 105 -10.58 14.68 -15.32
CA GLY A 105 -9.64 13.82 -16.03
C GLY A 105 -9.28 12.55 -15.25
N VAL A 106 -8.27 11.82 -15.73
CA VAL A 106 -7.78 10.61 -15.09
C VAL A 106 -7.06 10.93 -13.78
N ALA A 107 -7.04 9.97 -12.82
CA ALA A 107 -6.45 10.18 -11.50
C ALA A 107 -4.97 10.56 -11.58
N ILE A 108 -4.20 9.88 -12.42
CA ILE A 108 -2.79 10.16 -12.72
C ILE A 108 -2.66 10.21 -14.24
N GLY A 109 -2.34 11.37 -14.78
CA GLY A 109 -2.30 11.60 -16.24
C GLY A 109 -0.94 12.02 -16.77
N SER A 110 0.05 12.22 -15.91
CA SER A 110 1.38 12.65 -16.29
C SER A 110 2.40 12.25 -15.25
N ILE A 111 3.65 12.11 -15.69
CA ILE A 111 4.83 11.87 -14.87
C ILE A 111 5.88 12.92 -15.24
N PHE A 112 6.57 13.44 -14.26
CA PHE A 112 7.65 14.39 -14.44
C PHE A 112 8.90 13.87 -13.70
N PRO A 113 9.97 13.48 -14.41
CA PRO A 113 11.22 13.10 -13.78
C PRO A 113 11.86 14.33 -13.12
N SER A 114 12.21 14.20 -11.85
CA SER A 114 12.89 15.26 -11.08
C SER A 114 14.40 15.09 -11.09
N ASP A 115 14.86 13.86 -11.10
CA ASP A 115 16.26 13.44 -11.23
C ASP A 115 16.32 12.01 -11.80
N GLU A 116 17.51 11.40 -11.84
CA GLU A 116 17.72 10.04 -12.39
C GLU A 116 16.98 8.95 -11.62
N ASN A 117 16.68 9.17 -10.35
CA ASN A 117 16.09 8.18 -9.44
C ASN A 117 14.73 8.58 -8.88
N SER A 118 14.22 9.75 -9.26
CA SER A 118 13.01 10.29 -8.68
C SER A 118 12.10 10.93 -9.72
N HIS A 119 10.80 10.86 -9.46
CA HIS A 119 9.81 11.53 -10.28
C HIS A 119 8.61 11.98 -9.45
N ILE A 120 7.80 12.84 -10.02
CA ILE A 120 6.57 13.34 -9.44
C ILE A 120 5.39 13.09 -10.38
N GLU A 121 4.28 12.65 -9.81
CA GLU A 121 3.01 12.45 -10.51
C GLU A 121 1.95 13.36 -9.92
N PRO A 122 1.35 14.25 -10.70
CA PRO A 122 0.17 14.98 -10.28
C PRO A 122 -1.03 14.04 -10.17
N VAL A 123 -1.51 13.85 -8.96
CA VAL A 123 -2.68 13.01 -8.65
C VAL A 123 -3.88 13.90 -8.36
N ARG A 124 -5.05 13.48 -8.81
CA ARG A 124 -6.31 14.19 -8.55
C ARG A 124 -7.39 13.26 -8.03
N TYR A 125 -8.20 13.77 -7.14
CA TYR A 125 -9.42 13.11 -6.70
C TYR A 125 -10.63 13.69 -7.43
N GLY A 126 -11.64 12.85 -7.63
CA GLY A 126 -12.90 13.28 -8.19
C GLY A 126 -13.60 14.34 -7.33
N ALA A 127 -14.48 15.13 -7.95
CA ALA A 127 -15.32 16.10 -7.26
C ALA A 127 -16.06 15.45 -6.07
N GLY A 128 -16.16 16.17 -4.96
CA GLY A 128 -16.80 15.67 -3.74
C GLY A 128 -15.88 14.98 -2.73
N SER A 129 -14.62 14.67 -3.07
CA SER A 129 -13.63 14.07 -2.16
C SER A 129 -13.09 15.09 -1.12
N ASN A 130 -13.99 15.82 -0.46
CA ASN A 130 -13.64 16.93 0.43
C ASN A 130 -13.16 16.49 1.82
N PHE A 131 -13.31 15.23 2.17
CA PHE A 131 -12.88 14.64 3.43
C PHE A 131 -11.39 14.86 3.69
N TRP A 132 -10.55 14.80 2.67
CA TRP A 132 -9.10 14.90 2.78
C TRP A 132 -8.59 16.19 3.43
N LYS A 133 -9.36 17.29 3.37
CA LYS A 133 -9.00 18.54 4.05
C LYS A 133 -8.85 18.38 5.56
N LEU A 134 -9.56 17.43 6.17
CA LEU A 134 -9.52 17.17 7.61
C LEU A 134 -8.27 16.38 8.04
N MET A 135 -7.62 15.71 7.09
CA MET A 135 -6.44 14.89 7.33
C MET A 135 -5.13 15.64 7.15
N GLY A 136 -5.17 16.88 6.72
CA GLY A 136 -3.99 17.65 6.36
C GLY A 136 -3.63 18.74 7.34
N VAL A 137 -2.32 19.02 7.40
CA VAL A 137 -1.73 20.18 8.06
C VAL A 137 -0.76 20.86 7.10
N PRO A 138 -0.43 22.15 7.27
CA PRO A 138 0.58 22.81 6.45
C PRO A 138 1.88 22.02 6.41
N LEU A 139 2.50 21.99 5.23
CA LEU A 139 3.76 21.28 5.01
C LEU A 139 4.80 21.73 6.04
N THR A 140 5.24 20.79 6.87
CA THR A 140 6.15 21.07 7.97
C THR A 140 7.20 19.99 8.08
N PHE A 141 8.46 20.35 7.96
CA PHE A 141 9.62 19.48 8.13
C PHE A 141 10.32 19.77 9.46
N GLY A 142 10.84 18.74 10.10
CA GLY A 142 11.58 18.87 11.35
C GLY A 142 12.17 17.56 11.84
N SER A 143 13.28 17.65 12.56
CA SER A 143 14.06 16.51 13.03
C SER A 143 13.30 15.60 14.00
N ASN A 144 12.40 16.17 14.78
CA ASN A 144 11.58 15.42 15.73
C ASN A 144 10.17 16.01 15.87
N ILE A 145 9.30 15.31 16.58
CA ILE A 145 7.89 15.68 16.74
C ILE A 145 7.73 17.06 17.42
N PHE A 146 8.55 17.38 18.42
CA PHE A 146 8.41 18.64 19.16
C PHE A 146 8.76 19.85 18.28
N VAL A 147 9.80 19.73 17.46
CA VAL A 147 10.18 20.75 16.46
C VAL A 147 9.05 20.95 15.45
N ARG A 148 8.44 19.86 14.97
CA ARG A 148 7.34 19.93 14.00
C ARG A 148 6.11 20.56 14.60
N ILE A 149 5.70 20.16 15.81
CA ILE A 149 4.57 20.77 16.53
C ILE A 149 4.85 22.26 16.79
N GLY A 150 6.04 22.62 17.25
CA GLY A 150 6.42 24.01 17.47
C GLY A 150 6.29 24.85 16.20
N LYS A 151 6.77 24.33 15.06
CA LYS A 151 6.61 25.01 13.75
C LYS A 151 5.15 25.13 13.32
N LEU A 152 4.34 24.10 13.53
CA LEU A 152 2.91 24.14 13.22
C LEU A 152 2.17 25.18 14.07
N LEU A 153 2.45 25.22 15.38
CA LEU A 153 1.87 26.22 16.28
C LEU A 153 2.31 27.63 15.91
N PHE A 154 3.59 27.82 15.60
CA PHE A 154 4.11 29.10 15.15
C PHE A 154 3.46 29.56 13.84
N ASP A 155 3.32 28.66 12.84
CA ASP A 155 2.63 28.98 11.58
C ASP A 155 1.14 29.28 11.82
N PHE A 156 0.49 28.57 12.73
CA PHE A 156 -0.90 28.86 13.11
C PHE A 156 -1.08 30.24 13.72
N VAL A 157 -0.24 30.57 14.70
CA VAL A 157 -0.28 31.93 15.35
C VAL A 157 -0.02 33.01 14.33
N ARG A 158 0.94 32.82 13.42
CA ARG A 158 1.32 33.84 12.42
C ARG A 158 0.30 33.92 11.26
N HIS A 159 -0.39 32.83 10.92
CA HIS A 159 -1.27 32.77 9.76
C HIS A 159 -2.63 32.10 10.04
N PRO A 160 -3.36 32.50 11.11
CA PRO A 160 -4.57 31.77 11.55
C PRO A 160 -5.66 31.75 10.48
N ILE A 161 -5.87 32.86 9.77
CA ILE A 161 -6.87 32.96 8.70
C ILE A 161 -6.52 32.01 7.54
N SER A 162 -5.25 31.88 7.22
CA SER A 162 -4.79 30.96 6.16
C SER A 162 -5.06 29.51 6.51
N TRP A 163 -4.91 29.12 7.78
CA TRP A 163 -5.25 27.80 8.29
C TRP A 163 -6.74 27.54 8.20
N LEU A 164 -7.55 28.42 8.78
CA LEU A 164 -9.00 28.28 8.81
C LEU A 164 -9.59 28.24 7.40
N ARG A 165 -9.09 29.07 6.48
CA ARG A 165 -9.58 29.10 5.09
C ARG A 165 -9.54 27.74 4.43
N ILE A 166 -8.56 26.86 4.72
CA ILE A 166 -8.44 25.56 4.08
C ILE A 166 -9.50 24.60 4.58
N TYR A 167 -9.70 24.54 5.89
CA TYR A 167 -10.73 23.67 6.47
C TYR A 167 -12.15 24.11 6.08
N PHE A 168 -12.34 25.39 5.83
CA PHE A 168 -13.59 25.96 5.33
C PHE A 168 -13.66 26.06 3.81
N THR A 169 -12.62 25.61 3.08
CA THR A 169 -12.65 25.60 1.61
C THR A 169 -13.77 24.71 1.12
N LYS A 170 -14.71 25.30 0.38
CA LYS A 170 -15.72 24.54 -0.39
C LYS A 170 -15.01 23.93 -1.60
N LYS A 171 -15.49 22.76 -2.05
CA LYS A 171 -14.93 22.09 -3.24
C LYS A 171 -13.42 21.85 -3.12
N PHE A 172 -12.99 21.31 -1.98
CA PHE A 172 -11.57 21.11 -1.68
C PHE A 172 -10.86 20.24 -2.75
N SER A 173 -11.48 19.15 -3.18
CA SER A 173 -10.91 18.25 -4.18
C SER A 173 -10.75 18.90 -5.56
N GLU A 174 -11.68 19.81 -5.92
CA GLU A 174 -11.59 20.54 -7.19
C GLU A 174 -10.45 21.59 -7.17
N ARG A 175 -10.12 22.09 -5.98
CA ARG A 175 -9.09 23.13 -5.79
C ARG A 175 -7.73 22.60 -5.37
N SER A 176 -7.58 21.29 -5.20
CA SER A 176 -6.34 20.67 -4.76
C SER A 176 -5.75 19.78 -5.84
N ILE A 177 -4.43 19.80 -5.94
CA ILE A 177 -3.64 18.83 -6.67
C ILE A 177 -2.72 18.11 -5.69
N ILE A 178 -2.61 16.81 -5.82
CA ILE A 178 -1.71 15.99 -5.00
C ILE A 178 -0.47 15.74 -5.82
N LEU A 179 0.66 15.98 -5.22
CA LEU A 179 1.97 15.70 -5.77
C LEU A 179 2.46 14.41 -5.13
N LEU A 180 2.42 13.32 -5.88
CA LEU A 180 2.96 12.03 -5.51
C LEU A 180 4.41 11.99 -5.96
N PHE A 181 5.33 12.19 -5.05
CA PHE A 181 6.76 12.06 -5.28
C PHE A 181 7.20 10.65 -4.96
N MET A 182 7.97 10.03 -5.84
CA MET A 182 8.48 8.66 -5.70
C MET A 182 9.97 8.60 -6.00
N GLN A 183 10.69 7.73 -5.27
CA GLN A 183 12.13 7.51 -5.45
C GLN A 183 12.45 6.02 -5.58
N HIS A 184 13.42 5.69 -6.43
CA HIS A 184 14.00 4.36 -6.57
C HIS A 184 15.05 4.12 -5.48
N LEU A 185 14.62 3.96 -4.24
CA LEU A 185 15.54 3.58 -3.17
C LEU A 185 15.49 2.06 -2.95
N ASP A 186 16.67 1.42 -2.93
CA ASP A 186 16.75 0.00 -2.57
C ASP A 186 16.82 -0.15 -1.04
N SER A 187 15.69 0.11 -0.41
CA SER A 187 15.49 -0.11 1.01
C SER A 187 14.38 -1.13 1.25
N THR A 188 14.55 -1.96 2.27
CA THR A 188 13.56 -2.94 2.63
C THR A 188 13.15 -2.82 4.09
N VAL A 189 11.86 -3.06 4.30
CA VAL A 189 11.31 -3.29 5.64
C VAL A 189 10.82 -4.72 5.74
N LYS A 190 10.65 -5.22 6.96
CA LYS A 190 10.02 -6.51 7.21
C LYS A 190 8.77 -6.33 8.03
N PHE A 191 7.76 -7.13 7.73
CA PHE A 191 6.56 -7.23 8.53
C PHE A 191 6.65 -8.41 9.49
N LYS A 192 6.25 -8.16 10.72
CA LYS A 192 6.08 -9.18 11.75
C LYS A 192 4.67 -9.12 12.29
N LYS A 193 4.22 -10.25 12.83
CA LYS A 193 2.98 -10.30 13.58
C LYS A 193 3.15 -9.53 14.88
N GLY A 194 2.40 -8.45 15.03
CA GLY A 194 2.26 -7.73 16.29
C GLY A 194 1.08 -8.25 17.12
N LEU A 195 0.86 -7.64 18.28
CA LEU A 195 -0.22 -8.02 19.19
C LEU A 195 -1.61 -7.87 18.55
N PHE A 196 -1.85 -6.77 17.88
CA PHE A 196 -3.15 -6.47 17.25
C PHE A 196 -3.08 -6.45 15.73
N ASN A 197 -1.92 -6.15 15.15
CA ASN A 197 -1.76 -5.97 13.71
C ASN A 197 -0.32 -6.30 13.29
N LEU A 198 0.02 -6.06 12.01
CA LEU A 198 1.41 -6.12 11.54
C LEU A 198 2.22 -4.98 12.17
N THR A 199 3.47 -5.27 12.46
CA THR A 199 4.50 -4.27 12.79
C THR A 199 5.54 -4.26 11.69
N SER A 200 6.06 -3.08 11.36
CA SER A 200 7.13 -2.90 10.38
C SER A 200 8.46 -2.58 11.06
N HIS A 201 9.53 -3.14 10.53
CA HIS A 201 10.90 -2.91 11.00
C HIS A 201 11.80 -2.73 9.78
N ILE A 202 12.76 -1.82 9.85
CA ILE A 202 13.77 -1.67 8.80
C ILE A 202 14.60 -2.97 8.74
N SER A 203 14.82 -3.46 7.54
CA SER A 203 15.61 -4.67 7.27
C SER A 203 16.97 -4.33 6.66
N THR A 204 16.97 -3.58 5.57
CA THR A 204 18.19 -3.16 4.85
C THR A 204 18.01 -1.77 4.27
N GLY A 205 19.13 -1.07 4.02
CA GLY A 205 19.14 0.23 3.36
C GLY A 205 18.72 1.40 4.25
N ILE A 206 18.42 2.52 3.61
CA ILE A 206 17.99 3.76 4.26
C ILE A 206 16.50 3.67 4.59
N ALA A 207 16.12 4.03 5.81
CA ALA A 207 14.71 4.07 6.19
C ALA A 207 13.91 5.00 5.26
N PRO A 208 12.73 4.58 4.78
CA PRO A 208 11.83 5.49 4.09
C PRO A 208 11.53 6.72 4.96
N SER A 209 11.58 7.90 4.36
CA SER A 209 11.40 9.18 5.06
C SER A 209 10.13 9.89 4.62
N ALA A 210 9.36 10.43 5.58
CA ALA A 210 8.25 11.33 5.29
C ALA A 210 8.73 12.73 4.84
N PHE A 211 10.02 13.03 5.00
CA PHE A 211 10.58 14.37 4.78
C PHE A 211 11.66 14.33 3.71
N ILE A 212 11.24 14.38 2.46
CA ILE A 212 12.11 14.38 1.29
C ILE A 212 12.30 15.83 0.84
N PRO A 213 13.54 16.37 0.88
CA PRO A 213 13.78 17.78 0.55
C PRO A 213 13.35 18.16 -0.86
N GLU A 214 13.61 17.30 -1.83
CA GLU A 214 13.26 17.49 -3.24
C GLU A 214 11.74 17.56 -3.44
N ALA A 215 10.99 16.70 -2.76
CA ALA A 215 9.53 16.72 -2.78
C ALA A 215 8.97 18.03 -2.19
N LYS A 216 9.61 18.55 -1.14
CA LYS A 216 9.25 19.85 -0.54
C LYS A 216 9.46 20.99 -1.53
N GLU A 217 10.61 21.05 -2.16
CA GLU A 217 10.95 22.12 -3.12
C GLU A 217 9.97 22.12 -4.30
N LEU A 218 9.69 20.94 -4.87
CA LEU A 218 8.72 20.79 -5.95
C LEU A 218 7.31 21.25 -5.52
N ALA A 219 6.88 20.91 -4.30
CA ALA A 219 5.59 21.34 -3.78
C ALA A 219 5.52 22.87 -3.53
N GLU A 220 6.60 23.48 -3.07
CA GLU A 220 6.71 24.94 -2.91
C GLU A 220 6.64 25.65 -4.28
N ASN A 221 7.31 25.12 -5.29
CA ASN A 221 7.26 25.64 -6.66
C ASN A 221 5.87 25.48 -7.28
N ALA A 222 5.25 24.30 -7.16
CA ALA A 222 3.88 24.09 -7.59
C ALA A 222 2.90 25.06 -6.90
N SER A 223 3.10 25.33 -5.61
CA SER A 223 2.24 26.24 -4.86
C SER A 223 2.32 27.69 -5.36
N LYS A 224 3.49 28.12 -5.85
CA LYS A 224 3.63 29.46 -6.51
C LYS A 224 2.84 29.50 -7.82
N ILE A 225 2.95 28.43 -8.64
CA ILE A 225 2.30 28.34 -9.97
C ILE A 225 0.77 28.38 -9.85
N ILE A 226 0.20 27.65 -8.91
CA ILE A 226 -1.27 27.57 -8.77
C ILE A 226 -1.83 28.54 -7.73
N ASN A 227 -1.03 29.47 -7.22
CA ASN A 227 -1.38 30.37 -6.13
C ASN A 227 -2.00 29.59 -4.95
N GLY A 228 -1.26 28.62 -4.44
CA GLY A 228 -1.73 27.67 -3.44
C GLY A 228 -0.92 27.69 -2.15
N LYS A 229 -1.24 26.73 -1.27
CA LYS A 229 -0.46 26.41 -0.08
C LYS A 229 -0.24 24.89 -0.02
N PRO A 230 0.99 24.41 0.25
CA PRO A 230 1.27 22.98 0.35
C PRO A 230 0.86 22.42 1.72
N PHE A 231 0.34 21.19 1.72
CA PHE A 231 -0.11 20.44 2.87
C PHE A 231 0.41 19.00 2.83
N VAL A 232 0.55 18.43 3.98
CA VAL A 232 0.94 17.03 4.17
C VAL A 232 -0.05 16.36 5.12
N LEU A 233 -0.11 15.03 5.12
CA LEU A 233 -0.95 14.32 6.06
C LEU A 233 -0.51 14.57 7.50
N CYS A 234 -1.47 14.82 8.39
CA CYS A 234 -1.17 15.09 9.80
C CYS A 234 -0.43 13.93 10.47
N THR A 235 -0.69 12.69 10.06
CA THR A 235 0.03 11.51 10.51
C THR A 235 1.52 11.59 10.17
N GLU A 236 1.88 11.97 8.95
CA GLU A 236 3.29 12.15 8.56
C GLU A 236 3.95 13.30 9.34
N ALA A 237 3.28 14.44 9.42
CA ALA A 237 3.80 15.59 10.17
C ALA A 237 4.05 15.26 11.65
N LEU A 238 3.17 14.51 12.29
CA LEU A 238 3.28 14.18 13.71
C LEU A 238 4.25 13.02 13.96
N THR A 239 4.10 11.91 13.23
CA THR A 239 4.88 10.69 13.53
C THR A 239 6.23 10.66 12.80
N GLY A 240 6.38 11.35 11.67
CA GLY A 240 7.53 11.23 10.78
C GLY A 240 7.56 9.91 9.98
N ILE A 241 6.48 9.13 10.06
CA ILE A 241 6.34 7.88 9.30
C ILE A 241 5.76 8.20 7.93
N PRO A 242 6.43 7.82 6.84
CA PRO A 242 5.95 8.09 5.48
C PRO A 242 4.68 7.29 5.19
N THR A 243 3.80 7.90 4.43
CA THR A 243 2.66 7.21 3.82
C THR A 243 3.10 6.66 2.46
N THR A 244 2.67 5.45 2.14
CA THR A 244 2.91 4.85 0.82
C THR A 244 1.63 4.19 0.30
N ALA A 245 1.40 4.31 -0.99
CA ALA A 245 0.35 3.58 -1.71
C ALA A 245 0.88 2.32 -2.40
N HIS A 246 2.19 2.18 -2.52
CA HIS A 246 2.85 1.15 -3.35
C HIS A 246 3.70 0.20 -2.52
N ILE A 247 3.03 -0.56 -1.63
CA ILE A 247 3.70 -1.59 -0.83
C ILE A 247 3.82 -2.85 -1.68
N LEU A 248 5.05 -3.40 -1.77
CA LEU A 248 5.38 -4.61 -2.53
C LEU A 248 6.20 -5.58 -1.69
N GLY A 249 6.27 -6.85 -2.10
CA GLY A 249 7.08 -7.86 -1.42
C GLY A 249 6.43 -8.50 -0.20
N GLY A 250 7.21 -9.28 0.53
CA GLY A 250 6.75 -10.07 1.69
C GLY A 250 6.37 -11.51 1.37
N ALA A 251 6.16 -11.83 0.08
CA ALA A 251 6.10 -13.20 -0.42
C ALA A 251 6.96 -13.31 -1.70
N VAL A 252 8.20 -12.89 -1.59
CA VAL A 252 9.11 -12.70 -2.73
C VAL A 252 9.50 -14.01 -3.41
N ILE A 253 9.82 -13.90 -4.70
CA ILE A 253 10.30 -15.02 -5.53
C ILE A 253 11.71 -15.41 -5.07
N GLY A 254 11.97 -16.72 -5.01
CA GLY A 254 13.30 -17.27 -4.73
C GLY A 254 13.53 -18.58 -5.45
N LYS A 255 14.78 -19.02 -5.49
CA LYS A 255 15.14 -20.35 -6.03
C LYS A 255 14.73 -21.48 -5.09
N THR A 256 14.64 -21.21 -3.81
CA THR A 256 14.30 -22.19 -2.76
C THR A 256 13.55 -21.50 -1.63
N ALA A 257 12.95 -22.28 -0.71
CA ALA A 257 12.32 -21.76 0.49
C ALA A 257 13.29 -20.98 1.44
N LYS A 258 14.61 -21.10 1.26
CA LYS A 258 15.60 -20.32 2.01
C LYS A 258 15.77 -18.90 1.46
N THR A 259 15.49 -18.70 0.17
CA THR A 259 15.73 -17.44 -0.55
C THR A 259 14.45 -16.69 -0.92
N GLY A 260 13.29 -17.35 -0.87
CA GLY A 260 12.00 -16.74 -1.15
C GLY A 260 10.84 -17.47 -0.51
N VAL A 261 9.64 -17.00 -0.76
CA VAL A 261 8.37 -17.62 -0.29
C VAL A 261 7.71 -18.40 -1.41
N ILE A 262 7.87 -17.95 -2.64
CA ILE A 262 7.32 -18.53 -3.87
C ILE A 262 8.42 -18.79 -4.89
N ASP A 263 8.16 -19.69 -5.80
CA ASP A 263 9.00 -19.93 -6.99
C ASP A 263 8.68 -18.94 -8.13
N GLU A 264 9.36 -19.08 -9.26
CA GLU A 264 9.16 -18.25 -10.47
C GLU A 264 7.77 -18.43 -11.12
N ASN A 265 7.03 -19.47 -10.74
CA ASN A 265 5.64 -19.72 -11.16
C ASN A 265 4.63 -19.25 -10.12
N HIS A 266 5.06 -18.48 -9.13
CA HIS A 266 4.28 -17.97 -8.00
C HIS A 266 3.73 -19.06 -7.06
N LYS A 267 4.20 -20.32 -7.17
CA LYS A 267 3.82 -21.42 -6.28
C LYS A 267 4.52 -21.27 -4.93
N VAL A 268 3.78 -21.41 -3.85
CA VAL A 268 4.31 -21.33 -2.48
C VAL A 268 5.14 -22.57 -2.16
N PHE A 269 6.38 -22.36 -1.75
CA PHE A 269 7.26 -23.48 -1.37
C PHE A 269 6.67 -24.32 -0.25
N GLY A 270 6.73 -25.65 -0.44
CA GLY A 270 6.24 -26.64 0.52
C GLY A 270 4.73 -26.90 0.47
N TYR A 271 4.01 -26.30 -0.49
CA TYR A 271 2.57 -26.47 -0.66
C TYR A 271 2.19 -26.74 -2.11
N GLU A 272 1.31 -27.70 -2.30
CA GLU A 272 0.72 -28.01 -3.58
C GLU A 272 -0.48 -27.11 -3.88
N ASN A 273 -0.62 -26.66 -5.13
CA ASN A 273 -1.73 -25.82 -5.61
C ASN A 273 -1.98 -24.56 -4.77
N MET A 274 -0.91 -23.97 -4.19
CA MET A 274 -0.96 -22.73 -3.42
C MET A 274 -0.09 -21.66 -4.08
N TYR A 275 -0.66 -20.50 -4.39
CA TYR A 275 -0.03 -19.46 -5.19
C TYR A 275 -0.24 -18.08 -4.59
N VAL A 276 0.67 -17.15 -4.90
CA VAL A 276 0.55 -15.73 -4.54
C VAL A 276 0.55 -14.88 -5.81
N CYS A 277 -0.57 -14.22 -6.10
CA CYS A 277 -0.81 -13.44 -7.30
C CYS A 277 -1.27 -12.02 -6.96
N ASP A 278 -0.44 -11.28 -6.25
CA ASP A 278 -0.64 -9.87 -5.91
C ASP A 278 0.72 -9.15 -5.69
N GLY A 279 0.67 -7.93 -5.19
CA GLY A 279 1.89 -7.13 -4.96
C GLY A 279 2.89 -7.76 -4.00
N SER A 280 2.50 -8.76 -3.19
CA SER A 280 3.45 -9.43 -2.30
C SER A 280 4.45 -10.34 -3.04
N ALA A 281 4.14 -10.74 -4.27
CA ALA A 281 5.04 -11.51 -5.14
C ALA A 281 6.12 -10.62 -5.81
N VAL A 282 5.91 -9.32 -5.91
CA VAL A 282 6.84 -8.39 -6.58
C VAL A 282 8.09 -8.21 -5.74
N SER A 283 9.22 -8.68 -6.26
CA SER A 283 10.47 -8.83 -5.50
C SER A 283 11.45 -7.66 -5.67
N ALA A 284 11.07 -6.62 -6.41
CA ALA A 284 11.87 -5.43 -6.66
C ALA A 284 11.03 -4.16 -6.55
N ASN A 285 11.68 -3.01 -6.40
CA ASN A 285 11.04 -1.72 -6.52
C ASN A 285 10.99 -1.34 -8.02
N PRO A 286 9.80 -1.30 -8.68
CA PRO A 286 9.71 -0.92 -10.08
C PRO A 286 9.90 0.58 -10.30
N GLY A 287 9.89 1.38 -9.22
CA GLY A 287 10.03 2.82 -9.24
C GLY A 287 8.87 3.58 -9.88
N VAL A 288 7.79 2.87 -10.21
CA VAL A 288 6.56 3.40 -10.81
C VAL A 288 5.36 2.74 -10.16
N ASN A 289 4.17 3.20 -10.52
CA ASN A 289 2.91 2.56 -10.09
C ASN A 289 2.91 1.07 -10.46
N PRO A 290 2.75 0.14 -9.50
CA PRO A 290 3.04 -1.27 -9.72
C PRO A 290 1.91 -2.09 -10.35
N SER A 291 0.75 -1.50 -10.65
CA SER A 291 -0.43 -2.25 -11.11
C SER A 291 -0.18 -3.06 -12.38
N LEU A 292 0.54 -2.48 -13.35
CA LEU A 292 0.90 -3.18 -14.58
C LEU A 292 1.84 -4.37 -14.30
N THR A 293 2.85 -4.17 -13.47
CA THR A 293 3.79 -5.22 -13.06
C THR A 293 3.06 -6.37 -12.35
N ILE A 294 2.19 -6.04 -11.39
CA ILE A 294 1.41 -7.05 -10.65
C ILE A 294 0.51 -7.84 -11.62
N THR A 295 -0.16 -7.16 -12.55
CA THR A 295 -1.03 -7.81 -13.54
C THR A 295 -0.23 -8.72 -14.46
N ALA A 296 0.87 -8.24 -15.04
CA ALA A 296 1.69 -9.02 -15.96
C ALA A 296 2.27 -10.29 -15.28
N MET A 297 2.78 -10.16 -14.05
CA MET A 297 3.27 -11.29 -13.28
C MET A 297 2.15 -12.28 -12.94
N THR A 298 0.96 -11.80 -12.60
CA THR A 298 -0.21 -12.64 -12.33
C THR A 298 -0.66 -13.40 -13.58
N GLU A 299 -0.77 -12.74 -14.74
CA GLU A 299 -1.12 -13.36 -16.01
C GLU A 299 -0.11 -14.45 -16.39
N MET A 300 1.17 -14.18 -16.24
CA MET A 300 2.24 -15.15 -16.46
C MET A 300 2.09 -16.38 -15.54
N ALA A 301 1.83 -16.17 -14.27
CA ALA A 301 1.62 -17.27 -13.32
C ALA A 301 0.35 -18.06 -13.66
N MET A 302 -0.76 -17.37 -13.94
CA MET A 302 -2.05 -18.00 -14.28
C MET A 302 -1.99 -18.80 -15.58
N SER A 303 -1.15 -18.41 -16.55
CA SER A 303 -0.97 -19.17 -17.80
C SER A 303 -0.40 -20.59 -17.60
N LYS A 304 0.21 -20.83 -16.43
CA LYS A 304 0.83 -22.11 -16.04
C LYS A 304 -0.06 -22.96 -15.11
N PHE A 305 -1.22 -22.45 -14.73
CA PHE A 305 -2.14 -23.18 -13.87
C PHE A 305 -2.74 -24.36 -14.64
N PRO A 306 -2.91 -25.54 -14.00
CA PRO A 306 -3.53 -26.68 -14.64
C PRO A 306 -4.96 -26.36 -15.06
N HIS A 307 -5.34 -26.76 -16.27
CA HIS A 307 -6.71 -26.64 -16.74
C HIS A 307 -7.64 -27.57 -15.94
N LYS A 308 -8.92 -27.18 -15.89
CA LYS A 308 -9.93 -28.03 -15.23
C LYS A 308 -10.04 -29.38 -15.97
N GLY A 309 -9.65 -30.47 -15.30
CA GLY A 309 -9.74 -31.81 -15.85
C GLY A 309 -8.41 -32.44 -16.32
N THR A 310 -7.27 -31.73 -16.17
CA THR A 310 -5.91 -32.29 -16.33
C THR A 310 -5.30 -32.69 -15.00
#